data_88232c2a7b0d4f8e1d9ef305d545272c
#
_entry.id   88232c2a7b0d4f8e1d9ef305d545272c
#
_cell.length_a   1.000
_cell.length_b   1.000
_cell.length_c   1.000
_cell.angle_alpha   90.00
_cell.angle_beta   90.00
_cell.angle_gamma   90.00
#
_symmetry.space_group_name_H-M   'P 1'
#
loop_
_entity.id
_entity.type
_entity.pdbx_description
1 polymer ?
#
loop_
_entity_poly.entity_id
_entity_poly.type
_entity_poly.pdbx_seq_one_letter_code
_entity_poly.pdbx_strand_id
1 'polypeptide(L)'
;MPAPTLVVGAPCWIDLYSSDTDRAKEFYGQLFGWTPEDAGPELGGYFTFLKDGKHVAGCMHNDGTQGAPDAWTVYLTTDDVERTAADARAKGAQVYVEPMDVTDNGRMAMVGDPGGATIGIWQPGTVKGFEVRNELGTAAWFELHTRDYSAAVGFYRDVFRWDAHTMSDSPEFRYTTLGEGDNALAGIMDATAFVPEGTPAAWSVYFQVDVADAALERVVELGGKVERPAEDTPYGRLAAAADPTGTRFKFVADNS
;
A
#
# COMPACT_ATOMS: atom_id res chain seq x y z
N MET A 1 0.38 -17.30 -12.34
CA MET A 1 1.65 -17.53 -11.61
C MET A 1 1.32 -18.09 -10.22
N PRO A 2 2.26 -18.74 -9.50
CA PRO A 2 2.02 -19.11 -8.10
C PRO A 2 1.80 -17.87 -7.23
N ALA A 3 1.09 -18.03 -6.09
CA ALA A 3 0.92 -16.93 -5.14
C ALA A 3 2.28 -16.40 -4.65
N PRO A 4 2.39 -15.11 -4.35
CA PRO A 4 3.64 -14.51 -3.88
C PRO A 4 4.16 -15.20 -2.62
N THR A 5 5.48 -15.40 -2.54
CA THR A 5 6.11 -15.94 -1.34
C THR A 5 6.05 -14.89 -0.23
N LEU A 6 5.61 -15.30 0.98
CA LEU A 6 5.61 -14.42 2.14
C LEU A 6 7.05 -14.22 2.66
N VAL A 7 7.44 -12.96 2.77
CA VAL A 7 8.69 -12.52 3.40
C VAL A 7 8.32 -11.64 4.59
N VAL A 8 8.87 -11.91 5.76
CA VAL A 8 8.62 -11.07 6.96
C VAL A 8 9.01 -9.61 6.67
N GLY A 9 8.13 -8.69 7.01
CA GLY A 9 8.29 -7.26 6.74
C GLY A 9 7.87 -6.82 5.35
N ALA A 10 7.60 -7.74 4.42
CA ALA A 10 7.18 -7.37 3.08
C ALA A 10 5.69 -7.01 3.01
N PRO A 11 5.31 -6.12 2.07
CA PRO A 11 3.90 -5.89 1.75
C PRO A 11 3.20 -7.17 1.33
N CYS A 12 2.12 -7.50 2.01
CA CYS A 12 1.34 -8.72 1.77
C CYS A 12 -0.12 -8.44 1.41
N TRP A 13 -0.63 -7.25 1.70
CA TRP A 13 -2.00 -6.86 1.42
C TRP A 13 -2.17 -5.35 1.33
N ILE A 14 -3.26 -4.90 0.72
CA ILE A 14 -3.72 -3.51 0.74
C ILE A 14 -5.21 -3.45 1.03
N ASP A 15 -5.63 -2.49 1.84
CA ASP A 15 -7.04 -2.17 2.05
C ASP A 15 -7.33 -0.74 1.63
N LEU A 16 -8.43 -0.57 0.92
CA LEU A 16 -9.05 0.72 0.67
C LEU A 16 -9.98 1.05 1.84
N TYR A 17 -9.75 2.18 2.50
CA TYR A 17 -10.69 2.80 3.41
C TYR A 17 -11.42 3.90 2.64
N SER A 18 -12.73 3.73 2.40
CA SER A 18 -13.49 4.59 1.48
C SER A 18 -14.82 5.03 2.06
N SER A 19 -15.11 6.32 1.95
CA SER A 19 -16.40 6.91 2.34
C SER A 19 -17.55 6.54 1.39
N ASP A 20 -17.23 6.07 0.17
CA ASP A 20 -18.21 5.62 -0.82
C ASP A 20 -17.76 4.29 -1.46
N THR A 21 -18.09 3.19 -0.78
CA THR A 21 -17.68 1.84 -1.22
C THR A 21 -18.36 1.40 -2.51
N ASP A 22 -19.57 1.87 -2.81
CA ASP A 22 -20.23 1.53 -4.07
C ASP A 22 -19.56 2.24 -5.24
N ARG A 23 -19.16 3.49 -5.05
CA ARG A 23 -18.37 4.22 -6.03
C ARG A 23 -16.98 3.59 -6.23
N ALA A 24 -16.37 3.10 -5.16
CA ALA A 24 -15.10 2.36 -5.25
C ALA A 24 -15.23 1.08 -6.06
N LYS A 25 -16.29 0.28 -5.84
CA LYS A 25 -16.59 -0.93 -6.64
C LYS A 25 -16.72 -0.60 -8.13
N GLU A 26 -17.47 0.46 -8.46
CA GLU A 26 -17.65 0.91 -9.84
C GLU A 26 -16.33 1.37 -10.45
N PHE A 27 -15.59 2.25 -9.76
CA PHE A 27 -14.35 2.83 -10.25
C PHE A 27 -13.27 1.78 -10.49
N TYR A 28 -12.90 1.00 -9.47
CA TYR A 28 -11.84 -0.01 -9.60
C TYR A 28 -12.28 -1.19 -10.48
N GLY A 29 -13.58 -1.52 -10.49
CA GLY A 29 -14.14 -2.49 -11.42
C GLY A 29 -13.96 -2.09 -12.89
N GLN A 30 -14.22 -0.83 -13.23
CA GLN A 30 -14.07 -0.33 -14.61
C GLN A 30 -12.61 0.01 -14.96
N LEU A 31 -11.77 0.38 -13.99
CA LEU A 31 -10.36 0.73 -14.22
C LEU A 31 -9.48 -0.52 -14.39
N PHE A 32 -9.64 -1.50 -13.49
CA PHE A 32 -8.77 -2.69 -13.42
C PHE A 32 -9.46 -4.00 -13.79
N GLY A 33 -10.79 -3.98 -13.99
CA GLY A 33 -11.58 -5.19 -14.19
C GLY A 33 -11.74 -6.00 -12.89
N TRP A 34 -11.74 -5.34 -11.74
CA TRP A 34 -11.94 -6.01 -10.45
C TRP A 34 -13.41 -6.32 -10.21
N THR A 35 -13.66 -7.42 -9.51
CA THR A 35 -15.00 -7.81 -9.04
C THR A 35 -15.03 -7.85 -7.52
N PRO A 36 -16.06 -7.27 -6.85
CA PRO A 36 -16.16 -7.34 -5.41
C PRO A 36 -16.68 -8.71 -4.96
N GLU A 37 -16.15 -9.22 -3.85
CA GLU A 37 -16.63 -10.40 -3.15
C GLU A 37 -16.86 -10.07 -1.68
N ASP A 38 -18.08 -10.30 -1.18
CA ASP A 38 -18.44 -10.06 0.22
C ASP A 38 -17.67 -11.03 1.13
N ALA A 39 -16.96 -10.51 2.13
CA ALA A 39 -16.18 -11.31 3.05
C ALA A 39 -17.00 -11.91 4.20
N GLY A 40 -18.32 -11.70 4.18
CA GLY A 40 -19.25 -12.25 5.14
C GLY A 40 -19.72 -11.28 6.24
N PRO A 41 -20.84 -11.61 6.89
CA PRO A 41 -21.51 -10.70 7.82
C PRO A 41 -20.70 -10.41 9.11
N GLU A 42 -19.73 -11.27 9.44
CA GLU A 42 -18.90 -11.14 10.65
C GLU A 42 -17.82 -10.06 10.51
N LEU A 43 -17.54 -9.61 9.28
CA LEU A 43 -16.48 -8.63 8.98
C LEU A 43 -17.02 -7.19 8.74
N GLY A 44 -18.24 -6.88 9.24
CA GLY A 44 -18.74 -5.50 9.32
C GLY A 44 -18.88 -4.78 7.98
N GLY A 45 -19.17 -5.51 6.89
CA GLY A 45 -19.30 -4.95 5.55
C GLY A 45 -17.97 -4.85 4.79
N TYR A 46 -16.90 -5.42 5.31
CA TYR A 46 -15.65 -5.59 4.57
C TYR A 46 -15.88 -6.51 3.36
N PHE A 47 -15.31 -6.19 2.24
CA PHE A 47 -15.30 -7.02 1.05
C PHE A 47 -13.92 -7.03 0.41
N THR A 48 -13.65 -8.02 -0.41
CA THR A 48 -12.40 -8.10 -1.17
C THR A 48 -12.65 -7.81 -2.65
N PHE A 49 -11.64 -7.28 -3.30
CA PHE A 49 -11.58 -7.19 -4.75
C PHE A 49 -10.81 -8.38 -5.32
N LEU A 50 -11.37 -8.96 -6.38
CA LEU A 50 -10.75 -10.04 -7.13
C LEU A 50 -10.40 -9.56 -8.54
N LYS A 51 -9.23 -9.97 -9.02
CA LYS A 51 -8.82 -9.89 -10.42
C LYS A 51 -8.72 -11.31 -10.97
N ASP A 52 -9.56 -11.62 -11.97
CA ASP A 52 -9.63 -12.96 -12.57
C ASP A 52 -9.80 -14.10 -11.53
N GLY A 53 -10.65 -13.84 -10.52
CA GLY A 53 -10.96 -14.77 -9.44
C GLY A 53 -9.89 -14.91 -8.36
N LYS A 54 -8.86 -14.02 -8.34
CA LYS A 54 -7.79 -14.00 -7.33
C LYS A 54 -7.88 -12.73 -6.48
N HIS A 55 -7.72 -12.86 -5.18
CA HIS A 55 -7.77 -11.74 -4.24
C HIS A 55 -6.57 -10.79 -4.44
N VAL A 56 -6.88 -9.49 -4.64
CA VAL A 56 -5.89 -8.43 -4.92
C VAL A 56 -5.91 -7.26 -3.95
N ALA A 57 -7.03 -7.01 -3.29
CA ALA A 57 -7.19 -5.92 -2.32
C ALA A 57 -8.43 -6.15 -1.46
N GLY A 58 -8.51 -5.45 -0.33
CA GLY A 58 -9.74 -5.33 0.45
C GLY A 58 -10.32 -3.93 0.42
N CYS A 59 -11.54 -3.78 0.93
CA CYS A 59 -12.18 -2.49 1.10
C CYS A 59 -13.06 -2.48 2.35
N MET A 60 -12.96 -1.40 3.11
CA MET A 60 -13.78 -1.12 4.28
C MET A 60 -14.43 0.25 4.17
N HIS A 61 -15.65 0.36 4.65
CA HIS A 61 -16.36 1.63 4.67
C HIS A 61 -15.75 2.59 5.71
N ASN A 62 -15.43 3.80 5.25
CA ASN A 62 -15.06 4.93 6.10
C ASN A 62 -16.33 5.71 6.48
N ASP A 63 -16.81 5.51 7.69
CA ASP A 63 -17.98 6.20 8.22
C ASP A 63 -17.67 7.63 8.74
N GLY A 64 -16.42 8.05 8.64
CA GLY A 64 -15.93 9.36 9.12
C GLY A 64 -15.81 9.50 10.64
N THR A 65 -16.23 8.51 11.44
CA THR A 65 -16.26 8.63 12.91
C THR A 65 -14.87 8.74 13.53
N GLN A 66 -13.85 8.18 12.88
CA GLN A 66 -12.46 8.23 13.34
C GLN A 66 -11.68 9.44 12.82
N GLY A 67 -12.29 10.26 11.94
CA GLY A 67 -11.64 11.42 11.34
C GLY A 67 -10.47 11.08 10.39
N ALA A 68 -10.30 9.81 10.04
CA ALA A 68 -9.29 9.37 9.09
C ALA A 68 -9.77 9.68 7.65
N PRO A 69 -8.87 10.12 6.76
CA PRO A 69 -9.20 10.31 5.34
C PRO A 69 -9.38 8.97 4.63
N ASP A 70 -10.03 9.00 3.47
CA ASP A 70 -10.03 7.89 2.53
C ASP A 70 -8.59 7.64 2.07
N ALA A 71 -8.14 6.37 2.12
CA ALA A 71 -6.76 6.02 1.83
C ALA A 71 -6.58 4.54 1.49
N TRP A 72 -5.53 4.23 0.75
CA TRP A 72 -4.96 2.90 0.69
C TRP A 72 -4.03 2.66 1.87
N THR A 73 -4.25 1.57 2.60
CA THR A 73 -3.37 1.10 3.67
C THR A 73 -2.58 -0.11 3.20
N VAL A 74 -1.27 -0.07 3.37
CA VAL A 74 -0.38 -1.20 3.08
C VAL A 74 -0.20 -2.02 4.36
N TYR A 75 -0.34 -3.34 4.24
CA TYR A 75 -0.06 -4.29 5.34
C TYR A 75 1.27 -4.98 5.12
N LEU A 76 2.09 -4.99 6.17
CA LEU A 76 3.36 -5.70 6.20
C LEU A 76 3.22 -7.01 6.98
N THR A 77 3.80 -8.07 6.43
CA THR A 77 3.79 -9.41 7.03
C THR A 77 4.60 -9.48 8.31
N THR A 78 4.09 -10.16 9.32
CA THR A 78 4.85 -10.59 10.52
C THR A 78 4.59 -12.05 10.86
N ASP A 79 5.49 -12.64 11.63
CA ASP A 79 5.31 -13.95 12.29
C ASP A 79 4.75 -13.83 13.71
N ASP A 80 4.71 -12.59 14.29
CA ASP A 80 4.26 -12.31 15.66
C ASP A 80 3.75 -10.87 15.74
N VAL A 81 2.42 -10.69 15.67
CA VAL A 81 1.78 -9.38 15.65
C VAL A 81 1.94 -8.63 16.98
N GLU A 82 1.89 -9.34 18.11
CA GLU A 82 2.06 -8.74 19.44
C GLU A 82 3.46 -8.16 19.60
N ARG A 83 4.47 -8.95 19.28
CA ARG A 83 5.86 -8.51 19.35
C ARG A 83 6.09 -7.34 18.40
N THR A 84 5.63 -7.43 17.15
CA THR A 84 5.84 -6.36 16.16
C THR A 84 5.15 -5.06 16.60
N ALA A 85 3.93 -5.11 17.14
CA ALA A 85 3.23 -3.93 17.67
C ALA A 85 3.95 -3.35 18.91
N ALA A 86 4.48 -4.22 19.80
CA ALA A 86 5.24 -3.78 20.97
C ALA A 86 6.58 -3.12 20.56
N ASP A 87 7.29 -3.71 19.60
CA ASP A 87 8.53 -3.16 19.04
C ASP A 87 8.28 -1.82 18.35
N ALA A 88 7.19 -1.71 17.57
CA ALA A 88 6.79 -0.46 16.93
C ALA A 88 6.54 0.64 17.98
N ARG A 89 5.78 0.33 19.04
CA ARG A 89 5.53 1.27 20.15
C ARG A 89 6.83 1.70 20.82
N ALA A 90 7.75 0.77 21.09
CA ALA A 90 9.04 1.07 21.70
C ALA A 90 9.93 1.96 20.81
N LYS A 91 9.68 1.97 19.50
CA LYS A 91 10.37 2.81 18.50
C LYS A 91 9.61 4.10 18.15
N GLY A 92 8.59 4.46 18.93
CA GLY A 92 7.88 5.72 18.81
C GLY A 92 6.66 5.71 17.89
N ALA A 93 6.24 4.54 17.39
CA ALA A 93 4.99 4.40 16.65
C ALA A 93 3.77 4.57 17.56
N GLN A 94 2.71 5.14 17.01
CA GLN A 94 1.39 5.15 17.64
C GLN A 94 0.63 3.89 17.25
N VAL A 95 0.11 3.14 18.20
CA VAL A 95 -0.77 1.99 17.93
C VAL A 95 -2.20 2.50 17.85
N TYR A 96 -2.82 2.36 16.67
CA TYR A 96 -4.22 2.75 16.40
C TYR A 96 -5.18 1.61 16.68
N VAL A 97 -4.80 0.38 16.30
CA VAL A 97 -5.54 -0.85 16.56
C VAL A 97 -4.59 -1.84 17.21
N GLU A 98 -4.93 -2.26 18.43
CA GLU A 98 -4.18 -3.28 19.16
C GLU A 98 -4.25 -4.64 18.41
N PRO A 99 -3.28 -5.54 18.63
CA PRO A 99 -3.33 -6.87 18.05
C PRO A 99 -4.65 -7.58 18.30
N MET A 100 -5.29 -8.02 17.22
CA MET A 100 -6.59 -8.70 17.29
C MET A 100 -6.70 -9.83 16.26
N ASP A 101 -7.59 -10.78 16.53
CA ASP A 101 -7.92 -11.86 15.59
C ASP A 101 -8.90 -11.34 14.52
N VAL A 102 -8.67 -11.74 13.27
CA VAL A 102 -9.60 -11.55 12.15
C VAL A 102 -10.12 -12.93 11.75
N THR A 103 -11.04 -13.46 12.55
CA THR A 103 -11.54 -14.84 12.44
C THR A 103 -10.37 -15.84 12.40
N ASP A 104 -10.39 -16.82 11.51
CA ASP A 104 -9.28 -17.73 11.21
C ASP A 104 -8.39 -17.24 10.05
N ASN A 105 -8.74 -16.08 9.46
CA ASN A 105 -7.98 -15.48 8.38
C ASN A 105 -6.56 -15.10 8.80
N GLY A 106 -6.40 -14.62 10.02
CA GLY A 106 -5.14 -14.20 10.58
C GLY A 106 -5.31 -13.25 11.75
N ARG A 107 -4.25 -12.51 12.06
CA ARG A 107 -4.23 -11.51 13.13
C ARG A 107 -3.67 -10.20 12.59
N MET A 108 -4.20 -9.10 13.05
CA MET A 108 -3.79 -7.77 12.60
C MET A 108 -3.54 -6.80 13.76
N ALA A 109 -2.79 -5.78 13.46
CA ALA A 109 -2.71 -4.52 14.22
C ALA A 109 -2.59 -3.36 13.23
N MET A 110 -2.85 -2.12 13.69
CA MET A 110 -2.57 -0.92 12.90
C MET A 110 -1.72 0.06 13.70
N VAL A 111 -0.69 0.58 13.07
CA VAL A 111 0.23 1.53 13.69
C VAL A 111 0.47 2.73 12.77
N GLY A 112 0.77 3.88 13.38
CA GLY A 112 1.41 4.99 12.68
C GLY A 112 2.90 4.97 12.98
N ASP A 113 3.74 4.95 11.95
CA ASP A 113 5.18 5.05 12.14
C ASP A 113 5.57 6.41 12.74
N PRO A 114 6.83 6.62 13.19
CA PRO A 114 7.25 7.91 13.76
C PRO A 114 7.11 9.10 12.80
N GLY A 115 7.07 8.86 11.48
CA GLY A 115 6.83 9.87 10.46
C GLY A 115 5.35 10.15 10.20
N GLY A 116 4.44 9.35 10.78
CA GLY A 116 2.98 9.47 10.64
C GLY A 116 2.36 8.59 9.56
N ALA A 117 3.12 7.72 8.89
CA ALA A 117 2.55 6.80 7.92
C ALA A 117 1.78 5.68 8.61
N THR A 118 0.52 5.50 8.21
CA THR A 118 -0.31 4.38 8.69
C THR A 118 0.11 3.08 8.01
N ILE A 119 0.26 2.02 8.81
CA ILE A 119 0.67 0.68 8.37
C ILE A 119 -0.24 -0.35 9.04
N GLY A 120 -0.73 -1.30 8.26
CA GLY A 120 -1.27 -2.55 8.78
C GLY A 120 -0.14 -3.55 9.08
N ILE A 121 -0.27 -4.28 10.15
CA ILE A 121 0.57 -5.43 10.49
C ILE A 121 -0.29 -6.67 10.31
N TRP A 122 0.17 -7.64 9.52
CA TRP A 122 -0.57 -8.86 9.24
C TRP A 122 0.22 -10.09 9.62
N GLN A 123 -0.32 -10.89 10.53
CA GLN A 123 0.15 -12.23 10.84
C GLN A 123 -0.78 -13.23 10.15
N PRO A 124 -0.31 -13.94 9.10
CA PRO A 124 -1.16 -14.78 8.29
C PRO A 124 -1.71 -16.00 9.05
N GLY A 125 -3.02 -16.21 8.94
CA GLY A 125 -3.70 -17.45 9.28
C GLY A 125 -3.99 -18.27 8.02
N THR A 126 -5.27 -18.46 7.69
CA THR A 126 -5.73 -19.09 6.43
C THR A 126 -5.48 -18.17 5.25
N VAL A 127 -5.66 -16.84 5.41
CA VAL A 127 -5.38 -15.81 4.40
C VAL A 127 -3.91 -15.39 4.46
N LYS A 128 -3.20 -15.63 3.37
CA LYS A 128 -1.76 -15.36 3.28
C LYS A 128 -1.45 -13.94 2.76
N GLY A 129 -2.42 -13.26 2.17
CA GLY A 129 -2.27 -11.97 1.52
C GLY A 129 -2.59 -12.05 0.03
N PHE A 130 -1.89 -11.27 -0.80
CA PHE A 130 -2.10 -11.26 -2.25
C PHE A 130 -2.05 -12.65 -2.87
N GLU A 131 -3.04 -13.01 -3.67
CA GLU A 131 -2.99 -14.20 -4.51
C GLU A 131 -2.30 -13.94 -5.85
N VAL A 132 -2.27 -12.66 -6.27
CA VAL A 132 -1.58 -12.21 -7.47
C VAL A 132 -1.08 -10.77 -7.29
N ARG A 133 0.10 -10.47 -7.80
CA ARG A 133 0.70 -9.14 -7.93
C ARG A 133 1.66 -9.10 -9.11
N ASN A 134 2.09 -7.90 -9.51
CA ASN A 134 2.94 -7.67 -10.69
C ASN A 134 2.31 -8.18 -12.01
N GLU A 135 0.97 -8.17 -12.08
CA GLU A 135 0.19 -8.38 -13.30
C GLU A 135 -0.64 -7.14 -13.60
N LEU A 136 -1.11 -6.99 -14.84
CA LEU A 136 -1.93 -5.83 -15.24
C LEU A 136 -3.17 -5.69 -14.34
N GLY A 137 -3.36 -4.51 -13.77
CA GLY A 137 -4.43 -4.18 -12.85
C GLY A 137 -4.22 -4.72 -11.43
N THR A 138 -3.00 -5.10 -11.05
CA THR A 138 -2.68 -5.52 -9.66
C THR A 138 -1.57 -4.66 -9.08
N ALA A 139 -1.38 -4.72 -7.74
CA ALA A 139 -0.30 -4.01 -7.07
C ALA A 139 1.07 -4.53 -7.53
N ALA A 140 1.95 -3.61 -7.92
CA ALA A 140 3.29 -3.91 -8.41
C ALA A 140 4.39 -3.40 -7.48
N TRP A 141 4.22 -2.20 -6.90
CA TRP A 141 5.22 -1.61 -6.01
C TRP A 141 4.57 -0.89 -4.83
N PHE A 142 5.32 -0.79 -3.74
CA PHE A 142 4.93 -0.11 -2.50
C PHE A 142 6.06 0.80 -2.07
N GLU A 143 5.75 2.07 -1.82
CA GLU A 143 6.77 3.08 -1.56
C GLU A 143 6.37 4.01 -0.42
N LEU A 144 7.19 4.07 0.60
CA LEU A 144 7.07 5.07 1.65
C LEU A 144 7.75 6.37 1.22
N HIS A 145 7.00 7.45 1.20
CA HIS A 145 7.53 8.80 1.09
C HIS A 145 7.65 9.42 2.48
N THR A 146 8.86 9.79 2.87
CA THR A 146 9.11 10.37 4.20
C THR A 146 10.07 11.54 4.11
N ARG A 147 9.91 12.50 5.00
CA ARG A 147 10.87 13.60 5.18
C ARG A 147 11.97 13.26 6.20
N ASP A 148 11.77 12.21 6.98
CA ASP A 148 12.77 11.69 7.92
C ASP A 148 13.26 10.32 7.49
N TYR A 149 13.97 10.31 6.36
CA TYR A 149 14.43 9.12 5.69
C TYR A 149 15.24 8.18 6.60
N SER A 150 16.22 8.73 7.34
CA SER A 150 17.11 7.90 8.16
C SER A 150 16.37 7.25 9.33
N ALA A 151 15.45 7.97 9.97
CA ALA A 151 14.62 7.42 11.04
C ALA A 151 13.66 6.36 10.49
N ALA A 152 13.04 6.60 9.32
CA ALA A 152 12.18 5.61 8.68
C ALA A 152 12.94 4.31 8.35
N VAL A 153 14.09 4.37 7.70
CA VAL A 153 14.91 3.19 7.40
C VAL A 153 15.27 2.43 8.69
N GLY A 154 15.66 3.14 9.74
CA GLY A 154 15.94 2.54 11.06
C GLY A 154 14.71 1.85 11.66
N PHE A 155 13.54 2.49 11.57
CA PHE A 155 12.29 1.95 12.08
C PHE A 155 11.89 0.65 11.36
N TYR A 156 11.84 0.65 10.03
CA TYR A 156 11.42 -0.53 9.26
C TYR A 156 12.40 -1.70 9.40
N ARG A 157 13.73 -1.41 9.48
CA ARG A 157 14.73 -2.43 9.76
C ARG A 157 14.54 -3.06 11.15
N ASP A 158 14.34 -2.25 12.19
CA ASP A 158 14.34 -2.71 13.57
C ASP A 158 12.99 -3.36 13.96
N VAL A 159 11.87 -2.86 13.46
CA VAL A 159 10.50 -3.33 13.77
C VAL A 159 10.06 -4.46 12.84
N PHE A 160 10.23 -4.25 11.53
CA PHE A 160 9.76 -5.18 10.50
C PHE A 160 10.87 -6.09 9.97
N ARG A 161 12.07 -6.00 10.53
CA ARG A 161 13.25 -6.82 10.17
C ARG A 161 13.63 -6.70 8.69
N TRP A 162 13.51 -5.50 8.14
CA TRP A 162 13.87 -5.27 6.75
C TRP A 162 15.34 -5.58 6.50
N ASP A 163 15.60 -6.44 5.52
CA ASP A 163 16.88 -6.53 4.84
C ASP A 163 17.03 -5.31 3.95
N ALA A 164 17.49 -4.21 4.57
CA ALA A 164 17.48 -2.89 3.99
C ALA A 164 18.72 -2.65 3.13
N HIS A 165 18.52 -2.47 1.82
CA HIS A 165 19.57 -2.19 0.85
C HIS A 165 19.48 -0.75 0.36
N THR A 166 20.53 0.03 0.61
CA THR A 166 20.62 1.40 0.10
C THR A 166 20.93 1.39 -1.38
N MET A 167 19.95 1.78 -2.20
CA MET A 167 20.07 1.86 -3.65
C MET A 167 20.78 3.14 -4.08
N SER A 168 20.50 4.26 -3.40
CA SER A 168 21.14 5.54 -3.58
C SER A 168 21.13 6.35 -2.27
N ASP A 169 22.21 7.08 -2.01
CA ASP A 169 22.35 8.02 -0.88
C ASP A 169 23.02 9.32 -1.36
N SER A 170 22.58 9.85 -2.51
CA SER A 170 23.01 11.16 -3.01
C SER A 170 22.10 12.27 -2.47
N PRO A 171 22.57 13.53 -2.45
CA PRO A 171 21.71 14.66 -2.05
C PRO A 171 20.45 14.82 -2.90
N GLU A 172 20.48 14.38 -4.15
CA GLU A 172 19.38 14.49 -5.11
C GLU A 172 18.40 13.33 -5.00
N PHE A 173 18.86 12.15 -4.56
CA PHE A 173 18.05 10.94 -4.51
C PHE A 173 18.55 9.97 -3.44
N ARG A 174 17.76 9.83 -2.37
CA ARG A 174 18.00 8.86 -1.30
C ARG A 174 16.90 7.81 -1.31
N TYR A 175 17.31 6.56 -1.45
CA TYR A 175 16.39 5.45 -1.61
C TYR A 175 16.92 4.16 -1.01
N THR A 176 16.10 3.49 -0.22
CA THR A 176 16.40 2.18 0.37
C THR A 176 15.30 1.20 0.02
N THR A 177 15.66 -0.03 -0.33
CA THR A 177 14.72 -1.10 -0.64
C THR A 177 14.72 -2.20 0.41
N LEU A 178 13.60 -2.90 0.56
CA LEU A 178 13.52 -4.21 1.20
C LEU A 178 13.95 -5.24 0.15
N GLY A 179 15.11 -5.86 0.35
CA GLY A 179 15.74 -6.73 -0.63
C GLY A 179 16.50 -5.97 -1.71
N GLU A 180 17.30 -6.66 -2.50
CA GLU A 180 18.23 -6.12 -3.49
C GLU A 180 17.84 -6.49 -4.91
N GLY A 181 18.00 -5.54 -5.85
CA GLY A 181 17.79 -5.76 -7.28
C GLY A 181 16.39 -6.28 -7.60
N ASP A 182 16.30 -7.34 -8.40
CA ASP A 182 15.02 -7.95 -8.81
C ASP A 182 14.25 -8.61 -7.65
N ASN A 183 14.90 -8.78 -6.50
CA ASN A 183 14.24 -9.28 -5.28
C ASN A 183 13.71 -8.17 -4.38
N ALA A 184 13.82 -6.91 -4.78
CA ALA A 184 13.26 -5.79 -4.04
C ALA A 184 11.72 -5.88 -3.98
N LEU A 185 11.15 -5.65 -2.78
CA LEU A 185 9.72 -5.85 -2.51
C LEU A 185 8.99 -4.55 -2.18
N ALA A 186 9.71 -3.55 -1.69
CA ALA A 186 9.20 -2.23 -1.33
C ALA A 186 10.34 -1.23 -1.23
N GLY A 187 10.04 0.07 -1.20
CA GLY A 187 11.04 1.12 -1.08
C GLY A 187 10.69 2.20 -0.04
N ILE A 188 11.72 2.87 0.43
CA ILE A 188 11.62 4.09 1.25
C ILE A 188 12.36 5.19 0.50
N MET A 189 11.66 6.29 0.21
CA MET A 189 12.16 7.45 -0.51
C MET A 189 12.26 8.67 0.41
N ASP A 190 13.40 9.37 0.33
CA ASP A 190 13.48 10.72 0.89
C ASP A 190 12.64 11.68 0.04
N ALA A 191 11.55 12.15 0.63
CA ALA A 191 10.59 13.03 -0.02
C ALA A 191 10.80 14.52 0.29
N THR A 192 11.89 14.87 0.94
CA THR A 192 12.18 16.25 1.40
C THR A 192 12.13 17.28 0.27
N ALA A 193 12.52 16.88 -0.95
CA ALA A 193 12.57 17.78 -2.10
C ALA A 193 11.20 18.14 -2.70
N PHE A 194 10.16 17.30 -2.49
CA PHE A 194 8.87 17.45 -3.18
C PHE A 194 7.64 17.36 -2.26
N VAL A 195 7.80 16.94 -1.00
CA VAL A 195 6.72 16.94 -0.01
C VAL A 195 6.89 18.13 0.93
N PRO A 196 5.86 18.99 1.12
CA PRO A 196 5.94 20.16 2.00
C PRO A 196 6.34 19.80 3.43
N GLU A 197 7.01 20.73 4.11
CA GLU A 197 7.33 20.60 5.53
C GLU A 197 6.05 20.44 6.37
N GLY A 198 6.10 19.56 7.38
CA GLY A 198 4.95 19.24 8.22
C GLY A 198 3.98 18.21 7.62
N THR A 199 4.21 17.77 6.37
CA THR A 199 3.40 16.69 5.79
C THR A 199 3.83 15.35 6.40
N PRO A 200 2.91 14.53 6.93
CA PRO A 200 3.22 13.19 7.40
C PRO A 200 3.80 12.30 6.31
N ALA A 201 4.59 11.32 6.70
CA ALA A 201 4.98 10.24 5.81
C ALA A 201 3.74 9.47 5.32
N ALA A 202 3.83 8.88 4.13
CA ALA A 202 2.72 8.11 3.57
C ALA A 202 3.22 6.98 2.67
N TRP A 203 2.57 5.82 2.77
CA TRP A 203 2.72 4.74 1.82
C TRP A 203 1.95 5.03 0.54
N SER A 204 2.56 4.72 -0.59
CA SER A 204 1.95 4.76 -1.92
C SER A 204 1.91 3.36 -2.50
N VAL A 205 0.79 3.00 -3.13
CA VAL A 205 0.63 1.77 -3.90
C VAL A 205 0.75 2.12 -5.38
N TYR A 206 1.55 1.36 -6.12
CA TYR A 206 1.63 1.43 -7.57
C TYR A 206 0.92 0.22 -8.17
N PHE A 207 0.02 0.47 -9.11
CA PHE A 207 -0.66 -0.56 -9.87
C PHE A 207 -0.03 -0.70 -11.25
N GLN A 208 0.21 -1.94 -11.67
CA GLN A 208 0.72 -2.23 -13.00
C GLN A 208 -0.36 -1.94 -14.05
N VAL A 209 -0.01 -1.17 -15.06
CA VAL A 209 -0.87 -0.90 -16.22
C VAL A 209 -0.07 -1.11 -17.52
N ASP A 210 -0.78 -1.34 -18.62
CA ASP A 210 -0.17 -1.51 -19.94
C ASP A 210 0.37 -0.17 -20.47
N VAL A 211 -0.49 0.87 -20.45
CA VAL A 211 -0.16 2.23 -20.91
C VAL A 211 -0.61 3.24 -19.86
N ALA A 212 0.35 3.91 -19.21
CA ALA A 212 0.08 4.83 -18.11
C ALA A 212 -0.79 6.02 -18.52
N ASP A 213 -0.59 6.58 -19.74
CA ASP A 213 -1.38 7.71 -20.24
C ASP A 213 -2.84 7.31 -20.45
N ALA A 214 -3.11 6.16 -21.07
CA ALA A 214 -4.47 5.64 -21.27
C ALA A 214 -5.16 5.33 -19.93
N ALA A 215 -4.40 4.83 -18.95
CA ALA A 215 -4.92 4.60 -17.60
C ALA A 215 -5.32 5.92 -16.92
N LEU A 216 -4.54 7.01 -17.08
CA LEU A 216 -4.89 8.34 -16.58
C LEU A 216 -6.14 8.91 -17.28
N GLU A 217 -6.27 8.74 -18.60
CA GLU A 217 -7.48 9.14 -19.33
C GLU A 217 -8.70 8.40 -18.76
N ARG A 218 -8.56 7.08 -18.53
CA ARG A 218 -9.63 6.27 -17.95
C ARG A 218 -10.00 6.71 -16.53
N VAL A 219 -9.03 7.08 -15.69
CA VAL A 219 -9.29 7.66 -14.36
C VAL A 219 -10.18 8.89 -14.46
N VAL A 220 -9.89 9.82 -15.39
CA VAL A 220 -10.68 11.05 -15.57
C VAL A 220 -12.09 10.73 -16.06
N GLU A 221 -12.25 9.84 -17.03
CA GLU A 221 -13.56 9.39 -17.51
C GLU A 221 -14.44 8.80 -16.39
N LEU A 222 -13.80 8.12 -15.43
CA LEU A 222 -14.45 7.51 -14.29
C LEU A 222 -14.66 8.48 -13.12
N GLY A 223 -14.37 9.78 -13.29
CA GLY A 223 -14.59 10.83 -12.29
C GLY A 223 -13.46 10.95 -11.25
N GLY A 224 -12.36 10.28 -11.45
CA GLY A 224 -11.14 10.49 -10.67
C GLY A 224 -10.33 11.68 -11.20
N LYS A 225 -9.10 11.84 -10.70
CA LYS A 225 -8.24 13.00 -10.98
C LYS A 225 -6.82 12.58 -11.28
N VAL A 226 -6.17 13.25 -12.23
CA VAL A 226 -4.72 13.16 -12.43
C VAL A 226 -4.03 14.02 -11.38
N GLU A 227 -3.17 13.42 -10.56
CA GLU A 227 -2.34 14.11 -9.58
C GLU A 227 -0.94 14.43 -10.16
N ARG A 228 -0.41 13.52 -10.99
CA ARG A 228 0.84 13.69 -11.72
C ARG A 228 0.73 13.02 -13.10
N PRO A 229 1.04 13.72 -14.20
CA PRO A 229 1.06 13.13 -15.53
C PRO A 229 2.11 12.02 -15.62
N ALA A 230 1.96 11.17 -16.63
CA ALA A 230 2.90 10.08 -16.87
C ALA A 230 4.26 10.61 -17.34
N GLU A 231 5.33 10.11 -16.73
CA GLU A 231 6.71 10.46 -17.05
C GLU A 231 7.57 9.19 -17.14
N ASP A 232 8.47 9.13 -18.12
CA ASP A 232 9.46 8.06 -18.21
C ASP A 232 10.54 8.23 -17.15
N THR A 233 10.84 7.15 -16.45
CA THR A 233 11.86 7.09 -15.42
C THR A 233 12.74 5.85 -15.63
N PRO A 234 13.90 5.72 -14.96
CA PRO A 234 14.67 4.48 -15.00
C PRO A 234 13.91 3.24 -14.49
N TYR A 235 12.77 3.44 -13.84
CA TYR A 235 11.96 2.37 -13.20
C TYR A 235 10.65 2.10 -13.95
N GLY A 236 10.49 2.63 -15.14
CA GLY A 236 9.26 2.57 -15.94
C GLY A 236 8.58 3.93 -16.08
N ARG A 237 7.46 3.94 -16.80
CA ARG A 237 6.62 5.12 -16.96
C ARG A 237 5.67 5.24 -15.77
N LEU A 238 5.89 6.25 -14.94
CA LEU A 238 5.18 6.45 -13.67
C LEU A 238 4.16 7.58 -13.79
N ALA A 239 3.02 7.40 -13.11
CA ALA A 239 1.97 8.41 -13.01
C ALA A 239 1.34 8.38 -11.62
N ALA A 240 0.62 9.45 -11.24
CA ALA A 240 -0.18 9.46 -10.01
C ALA A 240 -1.59 9.96 -10.27
N ALA A 241 -2.55 9.35 -9.60
CA ALA A 241 -3.97 9.63 -9.73
C ALA A 241 -4.66 9.60 -8.36
N ALA A 242 -5.88 10.10 -8.32
CA ALA A 242 -6.81 9.91 -7.22
C ALA A 242 -8.14 9.38 -7.76
N ASP A 243 -8.80 8.52 -6.99
CA ASP A 243 -10.14 8.05 -7.27
C ASP A 243 -11.19 9.15 -7.00
N PRO A 244 -12.48 8.92 -7.27
CA PRO A 244 -13.53 9.91 -7.06
C PRO A 244 -13.71 10.41 -5.62
N THR A 245 -13.24 9.66 -4.62
CA THR A 245 -13.25 10.07 -3.20
C THR A 245 -11.99 10.84 -2.80
N GLY A 246 -11.01 10.91 -3.69
CA GLY A 246 -9.72 11.57 -3.47
C GLY A 246 -8.61 10.64 -2.97
N THR A 247 -8.86 9.33 -2.91
CA THR A 247 -7.84 8.35 -2.51
C THR A 247 -6.76 8.25 -3.57
N ARG A 248 -5.52 8.54 -3.17
CA ARG A 248 -4.36 8.58 -4.05
C ARG A 248 -3.74 7.21 -4.28
N PHE A 249 -3.30 6.98 -5.52
CA PHE A 249 -2.53 5.81 -5.93
C PHE A 249 -1.66 6.16 -7.14
N LYS A 250 -0.80 5.25 -7.54
CA LYS A 250 0.13 5.45 -8.64
C LYS A 250 0.02 4.35 -9.68
N PHE A 251 0.48 4.64 -10.88
CA PHE A 251 0.65 3.68 -11.95
C PHE A 251 2.13 3.45 -12.24
N VAL A 252 2.44 2.24 -12.67
CA VAL A 252 3.69 1.88 -13.29
C VAL A 252 3.39 1.10 -14.57
N ALA A 253 4.06 1.47 -15.66
CA ALA A 253 4.04 0.80 -16.95
C ALA A 253 5.47 0.69 -17.47
N ASP A 254 5.69 -0.10 -18.52
CA ASP A 254 6.94 -0.07 -19.25
C ASP A 254 7.13 1.31 -19.90
N ASN A 255 8.39 1.72 -20.11
CA ASN A 255 8.69 2.96 -20.81
C ASN A 255 8.23 2.88 -22.27
N SER A 256 7.76 4.02 -22.80
CA SER A 256 7.24 4.15 -24.16
C SER A 256 8.33 4.00 -25.22
#